data_b3902a774cf2e43a15cb1ec1baea2253
#
_entry.id   b3902a774cf2e43a15cb1ec1baea2253
#
_cell.length_a   1.000
_cell.length_b   1.000
_cell.length_c   1.000
_cell.angle_alpha   90.00
_cell.angle_beta   90.00
_cell.angle_gamma   90.00
#
_symmetry.space_group_name_H-M   'P 1'
#
loop_
_entity.id
_entity.type
_entity.pdbx_description
1 polymer ?
#
loop_
_entity_poly.entity_id
_entity_poly.type
_entity_poly.pdbx_seq_one_letter_code
_entity_poly.pdbx_strand_id
1 'polypeptide(L)'
;MNTSCVNFTELRFTSERELRRYLENVEAIWTPELMRELAGLGLQRKSITRIWNHADQFKLGILWEYETPKAFQNCQKVISKHIRPHAHKFEMVARSFRGVPVLDWRGDQSEFTKPADTSHEK
;
A
#
# COMPACT_ATOMS: atom_id res chain seq x y z
N MET A 1 4.21 -2.01 -18.54
CA MET A 1 3.84 -1.78 -17.13
C MET A 1 2.53 -1.03 -17.03
N ASN A 2 1.64 -1.50 -16.16
CA ASN A 2 0.27 -0.93 -16.09
C ASN A 2 0.04 -0.07 -14.85
N THR A 3 1.02 -0.02 -13.95
CA THR A 3 0.89 0.76 -12.73
C THR A 3 1.09 2.24 -13.02
N SER A 4 0.10 3.06 -12.69
CA SER A 4 0.25 4.50 -12.84
C SER A 4 -0.07 5.27 -11.55
N CYS A 5 -0.26 4.56 -10.45
CA CYS A 5 -0.40 5.19 -9.13
C CYS A 5 0.19 4.28 -8.07
N VAL A 6 1.00 4.83 -7.20
CA VAL A 6 1.64 4.08 -6.12
C VAL A 6 1.32 4.78 -4.80
N ASN A 7 1.00 3.99 -3.79
CA ASN A 7 0.82 4.48 -2.43
C ASN A 7 1.80 3.75 -1.52
N PHE A 8 2.49 4.50 -0.69
CA PHE A 8 3.36 3.94 0.35
C PHE A 8 2.77 4.28 1.70
N THR A 9 2.58 3.28 2.54
CA THR A 9 2.09 3.48 3.90
C THR A 9 3.16 3.01 4.87
N GLU A 10 3.51 3.87 5.81
CA GLU A 10 4.39 3.49 6.91
C GLU A 10 3.51 3.30 8.14
N LEU A 11 3.60 2.12 8.78
CA LEU A 11 2.95 1.84 10.05
C LEU A 11 4.05 1.80 11.11
N ARG A 12 3.93 2.67 12.09
CA ARG A 12 4.89 2.73 13.20
C ARG A 12 4.18 2.31 14.48
N PHE A 13 4.67 1.23 15.08
CA PHE A 13 4.08 0.65 16.27
C PHE A 13 4.80 1.12 17.53
N THR A 14 4.12 1.08 18.67
CA THR A 14 4.71 1.48 19.95
C THR A 14 5.68 0.46 20.50
N SER A 15 5.60 -0.81 20.04
CA SER A 15 6.46 -1.87 20.52
C SER A 15 6.57 -3.00 19.50
N GLU A 16 7.57 -3.85 19.67
CA GLU A 16 7.73 -5.07 18.89
C GLU A 16 6.50 -5.97 19.06
N ARG A 17 5.97 -6.04 20.26
CA ARG A 17 4.80 -6.85 20.57
C ARG A 17 3.60 -6.41 19.75
N GLU A 18 3.35 -5.09 19.64
CA GLU A 18 2.23 -4.58 18.86
C GLU A 18 2.41 -4.82 17.37
N LEU A 19 3.65 -4.70 16.88
CA LEU A 19 3.95 -5.01 15.48
C LEU A 19 3.65 -6.47 15.18
N ARG A 20 4.09 -7.38 16.04
CA ARG A 20 3.85 -8.81 15.86
C ARG A 20 2.36 -9.14 15.95
N ARG A 21 1.66 -8.51 16.88
CA ARG A 21 0.21 -8.70 17.01
C ARG A 21 -0.52 -8.31 15.73
N TYR A 22 -0.10 -7.22 15.12
CA TYR A 22 -0.66 -6.80 13.83
C TYR A 22 -0.39 -7.85 12.75
N LEU A 23 0.85 -8.34 12.65
CA LEU A 23 1.20 -9.33 11.63
C LEU A 23 0.44 -10.64 11.83
N GLU A 24 0.17 -11.03 13.06
CA GLU A 24 -0.62 -12.23 13.36
C GLU A 24 -2.08 -12.09 12.92
N ASN A 25 -2.56 -10.88 12.76
CA ASN A 25 -3.94 -10.60 12.39
C ASN A 25 -4.11 -10.04 10.98
N VAL A 26 -3.03 -9.86 10.24
CA VAL A 26 -3.06 -9.14 8.96
C VAL A 26 -3.96 -9.83 7.93
N GLU A 27 -3.96 -11.16 7.89
CA GLU A 27 -4.79 -11.88 6.92
C GLU A 27 -6.27 -11.88 7.31
N ALA A 28 -6.57 -11.70 8.59
CA ALA A 28 -7.96 -11.56 9.04
C ALA A 28 -8.49 -10.14 8.78
N ILE A 29 -7.60 -9.15 8.70
CA ILE A 29 -7.96 -7.78 8.37
C ILE A 29 -8.10 -7.63 6.85
N TRP A 30 -7.09 -8.09 6.12
CA TRP A 30 -7.04 -8.03 4.66
C TRP A 30 -7.44 -9.40 4.10
N THR A 31 -8.75 -9.69 4.16
CA THR A 31 -9.27 -11.00 3.77
C THR A 31 -9.13 -11.25 2.28
N PRO A 32 -9.11 -12.52 1.83
CA PRO A 32 -9.08 -12.81 0.40
C PRO A 32 -10.24 -12.17 -0.37
N GLU A 33 -11.43 -12.11 0.24
CA GLU A 33 -12.59 -11.48 -0.37
C GLU A 33 -12.37 -9.99 -0.61
N LEU A 34 -11.84 -9.29 0.40
CA LEU A 34 -11.52 -7.88 0.27
C LEU A 34 -10.45 -7.66 -0.79
N MET A 35 -9.41 -8.49 -0.78
CA MET A 35 -8.32 -8.36 -1.77
C MET A 35 -8.82 -8.58 -3.19
N ARG A 36 -9.73 -9.52 -3.40
CA ARG A 36 -10.34 -9.73 -4.72
C ARG A 36 -11.20 -8.55 -5.16
N GLU A 37 -11.93 -7.96 -4.23
CA GLU A 37 -12.72 -6.76 -4.52
C GLU A 37 -11.81 -5.61 -4.96
N LEU A 38 -10.72 -5.38 -4.24
CA LEU A 38 -9.77 -4.33 -4.57
C LEU A 38 -9.09 -4.58 -5.92
N ALA A 39 -8.75 -5.84 -6.21
CA ALA A 39 -8.17 -6.20 -7.50
C ALA A 39 -9.14 -5.88 -8.65
N GLY A 40 -10.43 -6.14 -8.45
CA GLY A 40 -11.46 -5.81 -9.43
C GLY A 40 -11.61 -4.32 -9.65
N LEU A 41 -11.17 -3.50 -8.70
CA LEU A 41 -11.20 -2.03 -8.80
C LEU A 41 -9.88 -1.44 -9.31
N GLY A 42 -8.87 -2.28 -9.58
CA GLY A 42 -7.62 -1.84 -10.16
C GLY A 42 -6.39 -1.91 -9.27
N LEU A 43 -6.50 -2.51 -8.07
CA LEU A 43 -5.31 -2.80 -7.26
C LEU A 43 -4.52 -3.92 -7.94
N GLN A 44 -3.25 -3.68 -8.21
CA GLN A 44 -2.39 -4.63 -8.90
C GLN A 44 -1.44 -5.36 -7.97
N ARG A 45 -1.00 -4.70 -6.90
CA ARG A 45 -0.05 -5.30 -5.98
C ARG A 45 -0.16 -4.64 -4.62
N LYS A 46 -0.02 -5.46 -3.57
CA LYS A 46 0.14 -5.00 -2.21
C LYS A 46 1.27 -5.82 -1.60
N SER A 47 2.22 -5.16 -0.96
CA SER A 47 3.33 -5.83 -0.31
C SER A 47 3.55 -5.21 1.06
N ILE A 48 3.69 -6.05 2.08
CA ILE A 48 3.99 -5.60 3.44
C ILE A 48 5.42 -6.00 3.74
N THR A 49 6.25 -5.01 4.07
CA THR A 49 7.67 -5.20 4.29
C THR A 49 8.03 -4.78 5.71
N ARG A 50 8.79 -5.61 6.42
CA ARG A 50 9.34 -5.22 7.70
C ARG A 50 10.52 -4.30 7.46
N ILE A 51 10.48 -3.09 8.02
CA ILE A 51 11.60 -2.15 7.97
C ILE A 51 12.54 -2.52 9.11
N TRP A 52 13.77 -2.95 8.78
CA TRP A 52 14.70 -3.50 9.76
C TRP A 52 15.95 -2.65 10.02
N ASN A 53 16.17 -1.62 9.20
CA ASN A 53 17.38 -0.80 9.36
C ASN A 53 17.21 0.40 10.31
N HIS A 54 16.12 0.43 11.09
CA HIS A 54 15.88 1.43 12.12
C HIS A 54 15.72 0.70 13.45
N ALA A 55 16.82 0.51 14.17
CA ALA A 55 16.88 -0.38 15.32
C ALA A 55 15.91 -0.02 16.46
N ASP A 56 15.66 1.28 16.64
CA ASP A 56 14.82 1.76 17.74
C ASP A 56 13.37 1.99 17.32
N GLN A 57 12.98 1.51 16.12
CA GLN A 57 11.64 1.75 15.61
C GLN A 57 11.01 0.45 15.12
N PHE A 58 9.72 0.32 15.36
CA PHE A 58 8.96 -0.87 15.02
C PHE A 58 8.04 -0.53 13.86
N LYS A 59 8.52 -0.74 12.63
CA LYS A 59 7.85 -0.24 11.43
C LYS A 59 7.57 -1.31 10.41
N LEU A 60 6.42 -1.16 9.75
CA LEU A 60 6.11 -1.89 8.51
C LEU A 60 5.95 -0.86 7.40
N GLY A 61 6.39 -1.22 6.21
CA GLY A 61 6.12 -0.44 5.01
C GLY A 61 5.16 -1.22 4.13
N ILE A 62 4.14 -0.55 3.62
CA ILE A 62 3.16 -1.18 2.72
C ILE A 62 3.23 -0.49 1.38
N LEU A 63 3.53 -1.26 0.34
CA LEU A 63 3.52 -0.80 -1.03
C LEU A 63 2.18 -1.19 -1.66
N TRP A 64 1.55 -0.23 -2.32
CA TRP A 64 0.30 -0.44 -3.05
C TRP A 64 0.51 0.07 -4.47
N GLU A 65 0.24 -0.78 -5.46
CA GLU A 65 0.33 -0.40 -6.86
C GLU A 65 -1.04 -0.50 -7.50
N TYR A 66 -1.48 0.59 -8.11
CA TYR A 66 -2.80 0.69 -8.73
C TYR A 66 -2.66 0.95 -10.22
N GLU A 67 -3.64 0.48 -10.97
CA GLU A 67 -3.67 0.69 -12.42
C GLU A 67 -3.74 2.18 -12.77
N THR A 68 -4.56 2.95 -12.05
CA THR A 68 -4.75 4.38 -12.29
C THR A 68 -4.98 5.12 -10.97
N PRO A 69 -4.83 6.46 -10.95
CA PRO A 69 -5.25 7.25 -9.79
C PRO A 69 -6.72 7.08 -9.45
N LYS A 70 -7.56 6.87 -10.46
CA LYS A 70 -8.99 6.60 -10.23
C LYS A 70 -9.19 5.29 -9.51
N ALA A 71 -8.42 4.25 -9.88
CA ALA A 71 -8.45 2.97 -9.19
C ALA A 71 -8.08 3.14 -7.72
N PHE A 72 -7.06 3.95 -7.42
CA PHE A 72 -6.71 4.27 -6.04
C PHE A 72 -7.91 4.88 -5.30
N GLN A 73 -8.57 5.87 -5.88
CA GLN A 73 -9.72 6.52 -5.25
C GLN A 73 -10.86 5.54 -4.98
N ASN A 74 -11.16 4.67 -5.94
CA ASN A 74 -12.22 3.67 -5.79
C ASN A 74 -11.86 2.64 -4.71
N CYS A 75 -10.62 2.18 -4.68
CA CYS A 75 -10.14 1.26 -3.65
C CYS A 75 -10.17 1.90 -2.27
N GLN A 76 -9.80 3.18 -2.18
CA GLN A 76 -9.74 3.88 -0.90
C GLN A 76 -11.09 3.93 -0.20
N LYS A 77 -12.18 4.07 -0.96
CA LYS A 77 -13.54 4.05 -0.39
C LYS A 77 -13.84 2.71 0.26
N VAL A 78 -13.46 1.62 -0.41
CA VAL A 78 -13.68 0.27 0.10
C VAL A 78 -12.78 0.02 1.32
N ILE A 79 -11.50 0.38 1.21
CA ILE A 79 -10.53 0.19 2.28
C ILE A 79 -10.98 0.92 3.55
N SER A 80 -11.35 2.18 3.43
CA SER A 80 -11.78 2.98 4.60
C SER A 80 -12.94 2.31 5.32
N LYS A 81 -13.90 1.81 4.57
CA LYS A 81 -15.07 1.15 5.14
C LYS A 81 -14.69 -0.13 5.89
N HIS A 82 -13.81 -0.95 5.31
CA HIS A 82 -13.42 -2.23 5.90
C HIS A 82 -12.41 -2.09 7.04
N ILE A 83 -11.54 -1.10 6.97
CA ILE A 83 -10.46 -0.94 7.95
C ILE A 83 -10.91 -0.17 9.19
N ARG A 84 -11.93 0.69 9.07
CA ARG A 84 -12.42 1.49 10.21
C ARG A 84 -12.71 0.65 11.45
N PRO A 85 -13.36 -0.53 11.37
CA PRO A 85 -13.59 -1.34 12.57
C PRO A 85 -12.32 -1.85 13.24
N HIS A 86 -11.19 -1.86 12.53
CA HIS A 86 -9.91 -2.36 13.04
C HIS A 86 -8.97 -1.23 13.49
N ALA A 87 -9.34 0.03 13.26
CA ALA A 87 -8.45 1.18 13.42
C ALA A 87 -7.91 1.35 14.85
N HIS A 88 -8.69 0.92 15.84
CA HIS A 88 -8.33 1.12 17.26
C HIS A 88 -7.78 -0.14 17.92
N LYS A 89 -7.57 -1.20 17.16
CA LYS A 89 -7.11 -2.48 17.74
C LYS A 89 -5.61 -2.53 18.01
N PHE A 90 -4.87 -1.62 17.40
CA PHE A 90 -3.40 -1.65 17.47
C PHE A 90 -2.87 -0.26 17.80
N GLU A 91 -1.83 -0.22 18.62
CA GLU A 91 -1.15 1.02 18.97
C GLU A 91 -0.13 1.34 17.88
N MET A 92 -0.57 2.10 16.88
CA MET A 92 0.29 2.45 15.76
C MET A 92 -0.11 3.81 15.18
N VAL A 93 0.84 4.41 14.48
CA VAL A 93 0.63 5.62 13.70
C VAL A 93 0.86 5.28 12.23
N ALA A 94 -0.08 5.65 11.37
CA ALA A 94 0.01 5.41 9.94
C ALA A 94 0.29 6.71 9.20
N ARG A 95 1.23 6.66 8.25
CA ARG A 95 1.52 7.78 7.36
C ARG A 95 1.54 7.25 5.92
N SER A 96 0.87 7.95 5.02
CA SER A 96 0.77 7.52 3.64
C SER A 96 1.27 8.60 2.69
N PHE A 97 1.96 8.15 1.66
CA PHE A 97 2.47 9.00 0.58
C PHE A 97 2.07 8.36 -0.74
N ARG A 98 1.56 9.15 -1.66
CA ARG A 98 1.14 8.60 -2.94
C ARG A 98 1.64 9.46 -4.08
N GLY A 99 1.82 8.82 -5.23
CA GLY A 99 2.31 9.50 -6.40
C GLY A 99 2.11 8.67 -7.64
N VAL A 100 2.51 9.26 -8.76
CA VAL A 100 2.49 8.56 -10.04
C VAL A 100 3.93 8.30 -10.47
N PRO A 101 4.23 7.11 -11.00
CA PRO A 101 5.59 6.84 -11.47
C PRO A 101 5.97 7.80 -12.59
N VAL A 102 7.18 8.37 -12.50
CA VAL A 102 7.71 9.22 -13.55
C VAL A 102 8.80 8.50 -14.34
N LEU A 103 9.29 7.39 -13.81
CA LEU A 103 10.30 6.56 -14.45
C LEU A 103 10.19 5.18 -13.83
N ASP A 104 10.12 4.13 -14.66
CA ASP A 104 10.04 2.76 -14.17
C ASP A 104 11.02 1.87 -14.93
N TRP A 105 11.70 1.01 -14.22
CA TRP A 105 12.59 0.02 -14.81
C TRP A 105 12.39 -1.33 -14.13
N ARG A 106 12.29 -2.37 -14.93
CA ARG A 106 12.16 -3.72 -14.43
C ARG A 106 13.32 -4.56 -14.94
N GLY A 107 13.68 -5.58 -14.19
CA GLY A 107 14.87 -6.37 -14.46
C GLY A 107 14.91 -7.05 -15.82
N ASP A 108 13.77 -7.22 -16.47
CA ASP A 108 13.68 -7.82 -17.80
C ASP A 108 13.64 -6.79 -18.93
N GLN A 109 13.84 -5.53 -18.62
CA GLN A 109 13.81 -4.44 -19.59
C GLN A 109 15.20 -3.89 -19.84
N SER A 110 15.45 -3.42 -21.08
CA SER A 110 16.69 -2.76 -21.41
C SER A 110 16.62 -1.25 -21.22
N GLU A 111 15.42 -0.69 -21.18
CA GLU A 111 15.21 0.75 -21.09
C GLU A 111 14.19 1.07 -20.01
N PHE A 112 14.24 2.32 -19.52
CA PHE A 112 13.24 2.82 -18.60
C PHE A 112 11.90 2.99 -19.31
N THR A 113 10.83 2.70 -18.58
CA THR A 113 9.47 3.00 -19.01
C THR A 113 9.08 4.35 -18.42
N LYS A 114 8.58 5.24 -19.26
CA LYS A 114 8.05 6.53 -18.84
C LYS A 114 6.56 6.54 -19.10
N PRO A 115 5.75 6.92 -18.12
CA PRO A 115 4.31 7.02 -18.35
C PRO A 115 4.00 8.15 -19.33
N ALA A 116 2.79 8.12 -19.87
CA ALA A 116 2.31 9.23 -20.69
C ALA A 116 2.32 10.52 -19.86
N ASP A 117 2.34 11.68 -20.56
CA ASP A 117 2.30 12.96 -19.87
C ASP A 117 1.05 13.05 -19.00
N THR A 118 1.26 13.15 -17.69
CA THR A 118 0.18 13.20 -16.71
C THR A 118 0.06 14.58 -16.06
N SER A 119 0.72 15.57 -16.59
CA SER A 119 0.78 16.92 -15.99
C SER A 119 -0.59 17.54 -15.79
N HIS A 120 -1.59 17.11 -16.56
CA HIS A 120 -2.98 17.60 -16.48
C HIS A 120 -3.89 16.69 -15.65
N GLU A 121 -3.39 15.59 -15.11
CA GLU A 121 -4.17 14.62 -14.35
C GLU A 121 -4.05 14.88 -12.85
N LYS A 122 -4.64 15.93 -12.39
CA LYS A 122 -4.55 16.29 -10.98
C LYS A 122 -5.85 16.05 -10.24
#